data_73f0171c101cda420b40cdc60a65de69
#
_entry.id   73f0171c101cda420b40cdc60a65de69
#
_cell.length_a   1.000
_cell.length_b   1.000
_cell.length_c   1.000
_cell.angle_alpha   90.00
_cell.angle_beta   90.00
_cell.angle_gamma   90.00
#
_symmetry.space_group_name_H-M   'P 1'
#
loop_
_entity.id
_entity.type
_entity.pdbx_description
1 polymer ?
#
loop_
_entity_poly.entity_id
_entity_poly.type
_entity_poly.pdbx_seq_one_letter_code
_entity_poly.pdbx_strand_id
1 'polypeptide(L)'
;MRAKVSGLCLSLVFCATACMGQDTQVSSTQPAPTPNQAWTTTVYCSGFYTNQKVSDQARLVSGEQSAYKINFTARDIVYLSKGMNQGVRPGDRFFVVRQEEDRNPVPWFKWQDKLTHAMGSHYLDLGQVEVIKAEPNVAIAKVSMSCNLMQRGDIILPFAERPTGPYKDASAFDSFAPASGKATAMVVRGRDTAQMTGLWDTVYVNLGSSQGVKVGDYFRIFRYQGTHSDTIAVEKDTQDRLYGFGSNPKHYAWNDLPREVLGEGIVLNASPNSATVLVTVSKREIYSGDYVEIE
;
A
#
# COMPACT_ATOMS: atom_id res chain seq x y z
N MET A 1 -42.38 -36.49 -82.16
CA MET A 1 -42.35 -37.27 -80.95
C MET A 1 -41.99 -36.33 -79.79
N ARG A 2 -42.99 -36.05 -78.96
CA ARG A 2 -42.86 -35.10 -77.82
C ARG A 2 -42.67 -35.87 -76.51
N ALA A 3 -41.55 -35.71 -75.86
CA ALA A 3 -41.32 -36.27 -74.51
C ALA A 3 -41.70 -35.21 -73.48
N LYS A 4 -42.60 -35.59 -72.57
CA LYS A 4 -43.00 -34.79 -71.41
C LYS A 4 -41.99 -35.03 -70.27
N VAL A 5 -41.40 -33.92 -69.73
CA VAL A 5 -40.64 -33.98 -68.53
C VAL A 5 -41.52 -33.54 -67.39
N SER A 6 -41.78 -34.41 -66.45
CA SER A 6 -42.52 -34.12 -65.20
C SER A 6 -41.52 -33.48 -64.19
N GLY A 7 -41.80 -32.26 -63.73
CA GLY A 7 -41.08 -31.61 -62.69
C GLY A 7 -41.50 -32.10 -61.29
N LEU A 8 -40.54 -32.54 -60.54
CA LEU A 8 -40.68 -32.91 -59.14
C LEU A 8 -40.36 -31.70 -58.28
N CYS A 9 -41.37 -31.05 -57.66
CA CYS A 9 -41.21 -29.99 -56.70
C CYS A 9 -40.73 -30.59 -55.37
N LEU A 10 -39.47 -30.34 -55.00
CA LEU A 10 -38.93 -30.67 -53.72
C LEU A 10 -39.16 -29.47 -52.77
N SER A 11 -40.13 -29.59 -51.86
CA SER A 11 -40.40 -28.58 -50.82
C SER A 11 -39.34 -28.66 -49.75
N LEU A 12 -38.43 -27.71 -49.69
CA LEU A 12 -37.50 -27.50 -48.59
C LEU A 12 -38.24 -26.80 -47.45
N VAL A 13 -38.50 -27.56 -46.38
CA VAL A 13 -38.95 -27.02 -45.09
C VAL A 13 -37.75 -26.40 -44.40
N PHE A 14 -37.70 -25.07 -44.37
CA PHE A 14 -36.75 -24.30 -43.51
C PHE A 14 -37.21 -24.36 -42.07
N CYS A 15 -36.57 -25.18 -41.27
CA CYS A 15 -36.73 -25.15 -39.81
C CYS A 15 -35.96 -23.95 -39.27
N ALA A 16 -36.63 -22.82 -39.02
CA ALA A 16 -36.06 -21.66 -38.35
C ALA A 16 -35.94 -21.99 -36.85
N THR A 17 -34.77 -22.42 -36.41
CA THR A 17 -34.40 -22.46 -35.00
C THR A 17 -34.24 -21.01 -34.51
N ALA A 18 -35.24 -20.53 -33.78
CA ALA A 18 -35.15 -19.31 -33.02
C ALA A 18 -34.10 -19.52 -31.91
N CYS A 19 -32.88 -19.04 -32.11
CA CYS A 19 -31.92 -18.83 -31.03
C CYS A 19 -32.51 -17.74 -30.10
N MET A 20 -33.15 -18.16 -29.03
CA MET A 20 -33.41 -17.28 -27.89
C MET A 20 -32.04 -16.89 -27.29
N GLY A 21 -31.51 -15.77 -27.71
CA GLY A 21 -30.41 -15.10 -27.03
C GLY A 21 -30.86 -14.80 -25.61
N GLN A 22 -30.31 -15.51 -24.62
CA GLN A 22 -30.37 -15.05 -23.25
C GLN A 22 -29.61 -13.75 -23.19
N ASP A 23 -30.32 -12.64 -23.16
CA ASP A 23 -29.77 -11.36 -22.69
C ASP A 23 -29.28 -11.57 -21.28
N THR A 24 -27.99 -11.92 -21.15
CA THR A 24 -27.28 -11.78 -19.89
C THR A 24 -27.27 -10.29 -19.61
N GLN A 25 -28.24 -9.82 -18.83
CA GLN A 25 -28.15 -8.53 -18.21
C GLN A 25 -26.85 -8.51 -17.39
N VAL A 26 -25.82 -7.95 -17.99
CA VAL A 26 -24.63 -7.52 -17.23
C VAL A 26 -25.16 -6.47 -16.28
N SER A 27 -25.47 -6.90 -15.07
CA SER A 27 -25.74 -6.00 -13.96
C SER A 27 -24.52 -5.08 -13.89
N SER A 28 -24.66 -3.84 -14.34
CA SER A 28 -23.68 -2.80 -14.10
C SER A 28 -23.65 -2.61 -12.59
N THR A 29 -22.78 -3.37 -11.93
CA THR A 29 -22.46 -3.15 -10.52
C THR A 29 -21.91 -1.75 -10.48
N GLN A 30 -22.77 -0.80 -10.10
CA GLN A 30 -22.34 0.57 -9.81
C GLN A 30 -21.15 0.45 -8.85
N PRO A 31 -19.98 1.05 -9.13
CA PRO A 31 -18.84 0.96 -8.24
C PRO A 31 -19.31 1.33 -6.84
N ALA A 32 -18.95 0.51 -5.86
CA ALA A 32 -19.28 0.78 -4.47
C ALA A 32 -18.83 2.21 -4.15
N PRO A 33 -19.63 2.99 -3.43
CA PRO A 33 -19.25 4.36 -3.07
C PRO A 33 -17.89 4.33 -2.40
N THR A 34 -16.98 5.19 -2.84
CA THR A 34 -15.64 5.30 -2.26
C THR A 34 -15.80 5.52 -0.76
N PRO A 35 -15.25 4.66 0.08
CA PRO A 35 -15.38 4.85 1.52
C PRO A 35 -14.78 6.19 1.90
N ASN A 36 -15.46 6.94 2.76
CA ASN A 36 -14.95 8.20 3.26
C ASN A 36 -13.88 8.06 4.36
N GLN A 37 -13.39 6.85 4.56
CA GLN A 37 -12.27 6.52 5.46
C GLN A 37 -11.54 5.26 5.00
N ALA A 38 -10.31 5.06 5.47
CA ALA A 38 -9.49 3.92 5.10
C ALA A 38 -10.15 2.59 5.45
N TRP A 39 -10.09 1.63 4.54
CA TRP A 39 -10.57 0.27 4.80
C TRP A 39 -9.79 -0.36 5.93
N THR A 40 -10.48 -1.16 6.72
CA THR A 40 -9.88 -1.90 7.84
C THR A 40 -8.62 -2.67 7.43
N THR A 41 -8.66 -3.35 6.28
CA THR A 41 -7.49 -4.08 5.74
C THR A 41 -6.33 -3.15 5.43
N THR A 42 -6.56 -1.98 4.84
CA THR A 42 -5.50 -1.00 4.56
C THR A 42 -4.83 -0.52 5.84
N VAL A 43 -5.62 -0.22 6.87
CA VAL A 43 -5.11 0.27 8.17
C VAL A 43 -4.27 -0.77 8.88
N TYR A 44 -4.78 -2.01 8.95
CA TYR A 44 -4.14 -3.09 9.70
C TYR A 44 -3.08 -3.85 8.92
N CYS A 45 -2.92 -3.56 7.62
CA CYS A 45 -1.90 -4.14 6.76
C CYS A 45 -0.88 -3.11 6.26
N SER A 46 -0.83 -1.94 6.88
CA SER A 46 -0.02 -0.82 6.38
C SER A 46 1.48 -0.96 6.67
N GLY A 47 1.85 -1.77 7.67
CA GLY A 47 3.21 -1.80 8.19
C GLY A 47 3.60 -0.50 8.91
N PHE A 48 4.77 -0.48 9.52
CA PHE A 48 5.27 0.71 10.22
C PHE A 48 6.79 0.66 10.41
N TYR A 49 7.40 1.83 10.55
CA TYR A 49 8.76 1.99 11.06
C TYR A 49 8.71 2.45 12.51
N THR A 50 9.66 2.00 13.32
CA THR A 50 9.82 2.51 14.68
C THR A 50 11.26 2.35 15.19
N ASN A 51 11.74 3.36 15.92
CA ASN A 51 12.98 3.29 16.68
C ASN A 51 12.76 2.79 18.12
N GLN A 52 11.51 2.54 18.52
CA GLN A 52 11.18 1.94 19.80
C GLN A 52 11.36 0.43 19.73
N LYS A 53 11.79 -0.16 20.85
CA LYS A 53 11.93 -1.61 20.95
C LYS A 53 10.56 -2.28 20.89
N VAL A 54 10.29 -3.05 19.85
CA VAL A 54 9.14 -3.93 19.76
C VAL A 54 9.40 -5.18 20.62
N SER A 55 8.45 -5.55 21.49
CA SER A 55 8.58 -6.74 22.34
C SER A 55 8.51 -8.01 21.47
N ASP A 56 9.53 -8.83 21.56
CA ASP A 56 9.63 -10.11 20.84
C ASP A 56 9.45 -11.34 21.76
N GLN A 57 8.92 -11.14 22.97
CA GLN A 57 8.74 -12.19 23.97
C GLN A 57 7.64 -13.20 23.61
N ALA A 58 6.76 -12.87 22.69
CA ALA A 58 5.69 -13.73 22.26
C ALA A 58 5.75 -13.92 20.73
N ARG A 59 5.66 -15.18 20.29
CA ARG A 59 5.84 -15.56 18.90
C ARG A 59 4.81 -16.59 18.45
N LEU A 60 4.54 -16.61 17.16
CA LEU A 60 3.90 -17.70 16.48
C LEU A 60 4.89 -18.86 16.44
N VAL A 61 4.57 -19.99 17.09
CA VAL A 61 5.52 -21.12 17.23
C VAL A 61 5.25 -22.25 16.25
N SER A 62 3.99 -22.44 15.83
CA SER A 62 3.59 -23.47 14.88
C SER A 62 2.14 -23.26 14.44
N GLY A 63 1.60 -24.20 13.71
CA GLY A 63 0.19 -24.30 13.36
C GLY A 63 -0.22 -25.74 13.07
N GLU A 64 -1.47 -25.94 12.71
CA GLU A 64 -1.98 -27.25 12.26
C GLU A 64 -1.16 -27.76 11.08
N GLN A 65 -1.07 -29.08 10.96
CA GLN A 65 -0.28 -29.77 9.91
C GLN A 65 1.19 -29.33 9.89
N SER A 66 1.76 -29.07 11.06
CA SER A 66 3.10 -28.49 11.23
C SER A 66 4.24 -29.26 10.56
N ALA A 67 4.03 -30.55 10.23
CA ALA A 67 5.02 -31.37 9.50
C ALA A 67 5.14 -30.96 8.02
N TYR A 68 4.12 -30.34 7.46
CA TYR A 68 4.04 -30.03 6.02
C TYR A 68 3.82 -28.55 5.75
N LYS A 69 3.13 -27.84 6.63
CA LYS A 69 2.73 -26.46 6.44
C LYS A 69 3.67 -25.50 7.17
N ILE A 70 4.33 -24.64 6.42
CA ILE A 70 5.27 -23.66 6.95
C ILE A 70 4.74 -22.23 6.91
N ASN A 71 3.75 -21.96 6.03
CA ASN A 71 3.11 -20.67 5.87
C ASN A 71 1.65 -20.75 6.30
N PHE A 72 1.18 -19.74 7.02
CA PHE A 72 -0.18 -19.65 7.53
C PHE A 72 -0.87 -18.41 7.00
N THR A 73 -2.15 -18.54 6.70
CA THR A 73 -2.99 -17.49 6.12
C THR A 73 -4.38 -17.48 6.78
N ALA A 74 -5.28 -16.64 6.31
CA ALA A 74 -6.63 -16.52 6.86
C ALA A 74 -7.32 -17.88 7.04
N ARG A 75 -7.98 -18.05 8.19
CA ARG A 75 -8.68 -19.24 8.67
C ARG A 75 -7.80 -20.39 9.19
N ASP A 76 -6.48 -20.33 9.04
CA ASP A 76 -5.59 -21.33 9.60
C ASP A 76 -5.56 -21.29 11.13
N ILE A 77 -5.28 -22.43 11.73
CA ILE A 77 -5.04 -22.54 13.17
C ILE A 77 -3.55 -22.46 13.42
N VAL A 78 -3.16 -21.61 14.36
CA VAL A 78 -1.76 -21.36 14.76
C VAL A 78 -1.59 -21.48 16.28
N TYR A 79 -0.38 -21.74 16.70
CA TYR A 79 -0.01 -21.85 18.11
C TYR A 79 0.89 -20.68 18.51
N LEU A 80 0.56 -20.06 19.65
CA LEU A 80 1.28 -18.91 20.17
C LEU A 80 2.08 -19.32 21.42
N SER A 81 3.27 -18.74 21.60
CA SER A 81 4.18 -19.04 22.73
C SER A 81 3.73 -18.45 24.07
N LYS A 82 2.46 -18.04 24.20
CA LYS A 82 1.84 -17.56 25.42
C LYS A 82 0.52 -18.29 25.67
N GLY A 83 0.23 -18.57 26.93
CA GLY A 83 -1.01 -19.22 27.35
C GLY A 83 -1.63 -18.59 28.58
N MET A 84 -2.43 -19.35 29.31
CA MET A 84 -3.13 -18.88 30.51
C MET A 84 -2.18 -18.35 31.59
N ASN A 85 -1.00 -18.96 31.76
CA ASN A 85 -0.02 -18.53 32.74
C ASN A 85 0.54 -17.13 32.44
N GLN A 86 0.43 -16.65 31.21
CA GLN A 86 0.80 -15.30 30.78
C GLN A 86 -0.44 -14.41 30.56
N GLY A 87 -1.60 -14.81 31.09
CA GLY A 87 -2.82 -14.01 31.08
C GLY A 87 -3.66 -14.11 29.80
N VAL A 88 -3.31 -14.98 28.86
CA VAL A 88 -4.06 -15.16 27.61
C VAL A 88 -5.36 -15.89 27.86
N ARG A 89 -6.43 -15.41 27.24
CA ARG A 89 -7.79 -15.94 27.35
C ARG A 89 -8.40 -16.18 25.96
N PRO A 90 -9.36 -17.11 25.84
CA PRO A 90 -10.18 -17.22 24.62
C PRO A 90 -10.85 -15.88 24.29
N GLY A 91 -10.83 -15.51 23.01
CA GLY A 91 -11.31 -14.22 22.49
C GLY A 91 -10.25 -13.12 22.44
N ASP A 92 -9.08 -13.28 23.07
CA ASP A 92 -7.99 -12.32 22.94
C ASP A 92 -7.52 -12.23 21.50
N ARG A 93 -7.21 -11.02 21.07
CA ARG A 93 -6.72 -10.72 19.72
C ARG A 93 -5.28 -10.23 19.76
N PHE A 94 -4.51 -10.63 18.76
CA PHE A 94 -3.12 -10.21 18.60
C PHE A 94 -2.83 -9.82 17.16
N PHE A 95 -1.94 -8.84 16.98
CA PHE A 95 -1.26 -8.62 15.71
C PHE A 95 -0.15 -9.64 15.52
N VAL A 96 0.09 -10.02 14.29
CA VAL A 96 1.28 -10.75 13.89
C VAL A 96 2.13 -9.84 13.03
N VAL A 97 3.38 -9.64 13.43
CA VAL A 97 4.31 -8.74 12.73
C VAL A 97 5.65 -9.43 12.50
N ARG A 98 6.37 -8.98 11.47
CA ARG A 98 7.74 -9.42 11.19
C ARG A 98 8.62 -8.22 10.95
N GLN A 99 9.78 -8.19 11.59
CA GLN A 99 10.81 -7.24 11.23
C GLN A 99 11.36 -7.58 9.86
N GLU A 100 11.41 -6.60 8.98
CA GLU A 100 11.99 -6.73 7.65
C GLU A 100 13.19 -5.82 7.50
N GLU A 101 14.27 -6.37 6.94
CA GLU A 101 15.43 -5.59 6.53
C GLU A 101 15.37 -5.42 5.02
N ASP A 102 15.20 -4.19 4.57
CA ASP A 102 15.36 -3.88 3.17
C ASP A 102 16.77 -3.37 2.89
N ARG A 103 17.48 -4.07 2.04
CA ARG A 103 18.87 -3.80 1.67
C ARG A 103 19.03 -3.20 0.28
N ASN A 104 17.92 -2.88 -0.40
CA ASN A 104 17.94 -2.37 -1.76
C ASN A 104 17.58 -0.88 -1.80
N PRO A 105 18.55 0.04 -1.65
CA PRO A 105 18.30 1.46 -1.78
C PRO A 105 17.93 1.80 -3.23
N VAL A 106 17.11 2.82 -3.38
CA VAL A 106 16.73 3.34 -4.69
C VAL A 106 17.92 4.13 -5.26
N PRO A 107 18.40 3.84 -6.48
CA PRO A 107 19.64 4.40 -7.03
C PRO A 107 19.70 5.94 -7.08
N TRP A 108 18.55 6.60 -7.31
CA TRP A 108 18.49 8.06 -7.39
C TRP A 108 18.33 8.76 -6.04
N PHE A 109 18.04 8.02 -4.95
CA PHE A 109 17.81 8.60 -3.63
C PHE A 109 19.01 8.38 -2.70
N LYS A 110 20.02 9.24 -2.82
CA LYS A 110 21.30 9.09 -2.10
C LYS A 110 21.21 9.07 -0.58
N TRP A 111 20.16 9.66 0.00
CA TRP A 111 19.98 9.77 1.45
C TRP A 111 19.09 8.68 2.04
N GLN A 112 18.55 7.78 1.23
CA GLN A 112 17.55 6.80 1.65
C GLN A 112 18.00 5.98 2.86
N ASP A 113 19.19 5.38 2.80
CA ASP A 113 19.71 4.54 3.89
C ASP A 113 19.82 5.29 5.20
N LYS A 114 20.34 6.53 5.16
CA LYS A 114 20.46 7.38 6.34
C LYS A 114 19.09 7.67 6.95
N LEU A 115 18.11 7.98 6.14
CA LEU A 115 16.75 8.28 6.59
C LEU A 115 16.04 7.03 7.11
N THR A 116 16.20 5.90 6.43
CA THR A 116 15.67 4.61 6.88
C THR A 116 16.21 4.25 8.27
N HIS A 117 17.51 4.37 8.50
CA HIS A 117 18.11 4.14 9.81
C HIS A 117 17.58 5.10 10.88
N ALA A 118 17.36 6.37 10.54
CA ALA A 118 16.79 7.35 11.47
C ALA A 118 15.33 7.06 11.84
N MET A 119 14.57 6.44 10.95
CA MET A 119 13.20 5.98 11.20
C MET A 119 13.17 4.75 12.11
N GLY A 120 14.22 3.94 12.13
CA GLY A 120 14.36 2.72 12.92
C GLY A 120 14.09 1.44 12.12
N SER A 121 13.58 0.41 12.78
CA SER A 121 13.28 -0.87 12.16
C SER A 121 11.93 -0.86 11.46
N HIS A 122 11.88 -1.49 10.30
CA HIS A 122 10.64 -1.75 9.58
C HIS A 122 9.95 -3.01 10.11
N TYR A 123 8.66 -2.94 10.30
CA TYR A 123 7.79 -4.06 10.66
C TYR A 123 6.66 -4.20 9.67
N LEU A 124 6.56 -5.38 9.05
CA LEU A 124 5.41 -5.77 8.26
C LEU A 124 4.26 -6.17 9.18
N ASP A 125 3.07 -5.66 8.92
CA ASP A 125 1.84 -6.22 9.47
C ASP A 125 1.49 -7.48 8.66
N LEU A 126 1.57 -8.66 9.27
CA LEU A 126 1.22 -9.92 8.62
C LEU A 126 -0.27 -10.27 8.80
N GLY A 127 -0.92 -9.68 9.79
CA GLY A 127 -2.35 -9.84 10.04
C GLY A 127 -2.70 -9.96 11.51
N GLN A 128 -3.83 -10.60 11.78
CA GLN A 128 -4.40 -10.75 13.12
C GLN A 128 -4.77 -12.20 13.40
N VAL A 129 -4.64 -12.59 14.66
CA VAL A 129 -5.08 -13.88 15.16
C VAL A 129 -6.02 -13.66 16.35
N GLU A 130 -6.99 -14.56 16.54
CA GLU A 130 -7.92 -14.58 17.66
C GLU A 130 -7.80 -15.92 18.39
N VAL A 131 -7.63 -15.86 19.70
CA VAL A 131 -7.46 -17.04 20.55
C VAL A 131 -8.78 -17.79 20.67
N ILE A 132 -8.80 -19.06 20.28
CA ILE A 132 -9.95 -19.96 20.42
C ILE A 132 -9.85 -20.83 21.67
N LYS A 133 -8.61 -21.13 22.12
CA LYS A 133 -8.36 -21.89 23.33
C LYS A 133 -7.03 -21.49 23.93
N ALA A 134 -6.97 -21.36 25.25
CA ALA A 134 -5.72 -21.13 25.97
C ALA A 134 -5.37 -22.36 26.83
N GLU A 135 -4.17 -22.88 26.65
CA GLU A 135 -3.52 -23.89 27.48
C GLU A 135 -2.55 -23.19 28.45
N PRO A 136 -1.98 -23.86 29.45
CA PRO A 136 -1.13 -23.17 30.43
C PRO A 136 -0.02 -22.31 29.83
N ASN A 137 0.72 -22.80 28.82
CA ASN A 137 1.87 -22.13 28.24
C ASN A 137 1.73 -21.82 26.72
N VAL A 138 0.65 -22.26 26.09
CA VAL A 138 0.41 -22.13 24.65
C VAL A 138 -1.04 -21.68 24.43
N ALA A 139 -1.27 -20.78 23.51
CA ALA A 139 -2.62 -20.49 23.03
C ALA A 139 -2.81 -21.05 21.63
N ILE A 140 -4.00 -21.55 21.37
CA ILE A 140 -4.49 -21.98 20.06
C ILE A 140 -5.30 -20.82 19.52
N ALA A 141 -4.90 -20.29 18.36
CA ALA A 141 -5.54 -19.14 17.76
C ALA A 141 -5.89 -19.41 16.29
N LYS A 142 -6.91 -18.75 15.81
CA LYS A 142 -7.31 -18.74 14.40
C LYS A 142 -6.85 -17.45 13.75
N VAL A 143 -6.27 -17.54 12.55
CA VAL A 143 -5.95 -16.37 11.75
C VAL A 143 -7.26 -15.73 11.31
N SER A 144 -7.58 -14.58 11.88
CA SER A 144 -8.81 -13.81 11.60
C SER A 144 -8.64 -12.89 10.38
N MET A 145 -7.43 -12.35 10.17
CA MET A 145 -7.07 -11.55 9.01
C MET A 145 -5.63 -11.84 8.59
N SER A 146 -5.37 -11.90 7.29
CA SER A 146 -4.03 -12.10 6.73
C SER A 146 -3.72 -11.00 5.71
N CYS A 147 -2.63 -10.28 5.96
CA CYS A 147 -2.06 -9.28 5.07
C CYS A 147 -0.94 -9.88 4.22
N ASN A 148 -0.22 -10.84 4.81
CA ASN A 148 0.88 -11.57 4.20
C ASN A 148 0.99 -12.94 4.85
N LEU A 149 1.84 -13.82 4.32
CA LEU A 149 2.06 -15.14 4.86
C LEU A 149 2.74 -15.08 6.22
N MET A 150 2.10 -15.67 7.23
CA MET A 150 2.66 -15.83 8.57
C MET A 150 3.55 -17.07 8.63
N GLN A 151 4.58 -17.03 9.46
CA GLN A 151 5.56 -18.13 9.63
C GLN A 151 5.90 -18.31 11.10
N ARG A 152 6.53 -19.45 11.40
CA ARG A 152 7.12 -19.68 12.71
C ARG A 152 8.17 -18.63 13.02
N GLY A 153 8.15 -18.10 14.23
CA GLY A 153 9.05 -17.05 14.65
C GLY A 153 8.51 -15.63 14.49
N ASP A 154 7.40 -15.43 13.80
CA ASP A 154 6.74 -14.13 13.72
C ASP A 154 6.35 -13.64 15.11
N ILE A 155 6.48 -12.34 15.33
CA ILE A 155 6.21 -11.70 16.61
C ILE A 155 4.71 -11.50 16.76
N ILE A 156 4.17 -11.77 17.94
CA ILE A 156 2.79 -11.42 18.28
C ILE A 156 2.76 -10.26 19.27
N LEU A 157 1.92 -9.26 18.95
CA LEU A 157 1.71 -8.07 19.76
C LEU A 157 0.25 -8.00 20.23
N PRO A 158 -0.04 -7.47 21.41
CA PRO A 158 -1.42 -7.23 21.83
C PRO A 158 -2.16 -6.40 20.76
N PHE A 159 -3.40 -6.77 20.51
CA PHE A 159 -4.25 -6.00 19.61
C PHE A 159 -4.58 -4.63 20.23
N ALA A 160 -4.46 -3.61 19.40
CA ALA A 160 -4.94 -2.27 19.70
C ALA A 160 -5.71 -1.75 18.47
N GLU A 161 -6.81 -1.07 18.70
CA GLU A 161 -7.53 -0.44 17.60
C GLU A 161 -6.70 0.68 17.00
N ARG A 162 -6.73 0.76 15.67
CA ARG A 162 -6.07 1.82 14.90
C ARG A 162 -7.17 2.72 14.30
N PRO A 163 -7.55 3.81 14.98
CA PRO A 163 -8.55 4.73 14.45
C PRO A 163 -8.02 5.42 13.19
N THR A 164 -8.91 5.74 12.27
CA THR A 164 -8.60 6.53 11.07
C THR A 164 -9.55 7.70 10.98
N GLY A 165 -9.05 8.84 10.49
CA GLY A 165 -9.89 9.98 10.16
C GLY A 165 -10.65 9.79 8.85
N PRO A 166 -11.66 10.62 8.59
CA PRO A 166 -12.32 10.67 7.30
C PRO A 166 -11.37 11.21 6.22
N TYR A 167 -11.58 10.77 4.98
CA TYR A 167 -10.86 11.33 3.84
C TYR A 167 -11.31 12.77 3.58
N LYS A 168 -10.35 13.59 3.17
CA LYS A 168 -10.63 14.91 2.60
C LYS A 168 -11.30 14.78 1.23
N ASP A 169 -12.01 15.80 0.86
CA ASP A 169 -12.57 15.92 -0.48
C ASP A 169 -11.43 16.13 -1.50
N ALA A 170 -11.25 15.17 -2.40
CA ALA A 170 -10.24 15.22 -3.45
C ALA A 170 -10.47 16.36 -4.46
N SER A 171 -11.66 16.92 -4.53
CA SER A 171 -11.98 18.06 -5.41
C SER A 171 -11.29 19.37 -4.98
N ALA A 172 -10.90 19.46 -3.71
CA ALA A 172 -10.19 20.62 -3.15
C ALA A 172 -8.68 20.59 -3.39
N PHE A 173 -8.15 19.57 -4.08
CA PHE A 173 -6.72 19.43 -4.34
C PHE A 173 -6.19 20.53 -5.27
N ASP A 174 -5.10 21.18 -4.84
CA ASP A 174 -4.39 22.21 -5.62
C ASP A 174 -2.95 21.78 -5.88
N SER A 175 -2.61 21.56 -7.16
CA SER A 175 -1.25 21.18 -7.61
C SER A 175 -0.19 22.25 -7.35
N PHE A 176 -0.59 23.50 -7.10
CA PHE A 176 0.32 24.62 -6.85
C PHE A 176 0.10 25.25 -5.47
N ALA A 177 -0.48 24.51 -4.55
CA ALA A 177 -0.74 24.99 -3.22
C ALA A 177 0.56 25.54 -2.56
N PRO A 178 0.47 26.72 -1.89
CA PRO A 178 1.62 27.31 -1.23
C PRO A 178 2.14 26.40 -0.11
N ALA A 179 3.39 26.64 0.29
CA ALA A 179 3.98 25.92 1.42
C ALA A 179 3.15 26.15 2.69
N SER A 180 2.92 25.09 3.46
CA SER A 180 2.19 25.18 4.74
C SER A 180 2.98 25.93 5.82
N GLY A 181 4.30 26.06 5.64
CA GLY A 181 5.21 26.61 6.65
C GLY A 181 5.47 25.69 7.84
N LYS A 182 4.91 24.48 7.81
CA LYS A 182 5.14 23.46 8.83
C LYS A 182 6.35 22.58 8.50
N ALA A 183 6.62 21.58 9.33
CA ALA A 183 7.72 20.65 9.13
C ALA A 183 7.64 19.93 7.80
N THR A 184 8.77 19.83 7.13
CA THR A 184 8.96 19.10 5.88
C THR A 184 9.85 17.89 6.08
N ALA A 185 9.61 16.85 5.31
CA ALA A 185 10.37 15.61 5.31
C ALA A 185 10.32 14.97 3.92
N MET A 186 10.58 13.67 3.82
CA MET A 186 10.61 12.97 2.55
C MET A 186 9.80 11.67 2.61
N VAL A 187 9.27 11.26 1.47
CA VAL A 187 8.86 9.88 1.22
C VAL A 187 10.14 9.05 1.17
N VAL A 188 10.39 8.25 2.21
CA VAL A 188 11.59 7.43 2.28
C VAL A 188 11.43 6.16 1.47
N ARG A 189 10.22 5.56 1.51
CA ARG A 189 9.93 4.29 0.85
C ARG A 189 8.43 4.07 0.67
N GLY A 190 8.05 3.37 -0.39
CA GLY A 190 6.72 2.78 -0.53
C GLY A 190 6.63 1.43 0.18
N ARG A 191 5.42 1.01 0.54
CA ARG A 191 5.15 -0.34 1.06
C ARG A 191 5.59 -1.39 0.03
N ASP A 192 5.99 -2.57 0.51
CA ASP A 192 6.46 -3.69 -0.31
C ASP A 192 7.65 -3.31 -1.22
N THR A 193 8.49 -2.39 -0.74
CA THR A 193 9.69 -1.85 -1.44
C THR A 193 9.37 -1.11 -2.75
N ALA A 194 8.14 -0.64 -2.91
CA ALA A 194 7.75 0.11 -4.08
C ALA A 194 8.59 1.39 -4.22
N GLN A 195 9.19 1.56 -5.40
CA GLN A 195 9.99 2.74 -5.74
C GLN A 195 9.13 3.90 -6.25
N MET A 196 7.99 3.56 -6.83
CA MET A 196 6.97 4.45 -7.36
C MET A 196 5.62 4.06 -6.77
N THR A 197 4.88 5.03 -6.30
CA THR A 197 3.59 4.87 -5.64
C THR A 197 2.56 5.86 -6.19
N GLY A 198 1.30 5.59 -5.95
CA GLY A 198 0.18 6.40 -6.40
C GLY A 198 -1.03 6.29 -5.48
N LEU A 199 -2.20 6.54 -6.03
CA LEU A 199 -3.47 6.50 -5.30
C LEU A 199 -3.68 5.15 -4.59
N TRP A 200 -4.03 5.19 -3.31
CA TRP A 200 -4.25 4.06 -2.42
C TRP A 200 -3.01 3.25 -2.04
N ASP A 201 -1.82 3.68 -2.47
CA ASP A 201 -0.58 3.10 -1.98
C ASP A 201 -0.21 3.65 -0.61
N THR A 202 0.56 2.87 0.12
CA THR A 202 1.10 3.26 1.42
C THR A 202 2.56 3.67 1.27
N VAL A 203 2.92 4.81 1.86
CA VAL A 203 4.29 5.31 1.90
C VAL A 203 4.75 5.56 3.33
N TYR A 204 6.06 5.48 3.55
CA TYR A 204 6.69 5.75 4.83
C TYR A 204 7.50 7.04 4.73
N VAL A 205 7.27 7.94 5.67
CA VAL A 205 7.90 9.26 5.72
C VAL A 205 8.72 9.43 7.00
N ASN A 206 9.82 10.18 6.92
CA ASN A 206 10.71 10.42 8.06
C ASN A 206 10.27 11.61 8.93
N LEU A 207 8.98 11.70 9.20
CA LEU A 207 8.36 12.66 10.10
C LEU A 207 7.34 11.95 10.96
N GLY A 208 7.39 12.13 12.26
CA GLY A 208 6.58 11.35 13.19
C GLY A 208 6.03 12.15 14.36
N SER A 209 5.61 11.44 15.40
CA SER A 209 4.97 12.05 16.57
C SER A 209 5.89 12.99 17.35
N SER A 210 7.22 12.83 17.29
CA SER A 210 8.19 13.76 17.88
C SER A 210 8.14 15.14 17.24
N GLN A 211 7.65 15.26 16.01
CA GLN A 211 7.42 16.50 15.28
C GLN A 211 5.95 16.92 15.25
N GLY A 212 5.11 16.30 16.10
CA GLY A 212 3.71 16.65 16.26
C GLY A 212 2.74 15.93 15.31
N VAL A 213 3.21 14.96 14.50
CA VAL A 213 2.34 14.17 13.61
C VAL A 213 1.42 13.27 14.42
N LYS A 214 0.15 13.24 14.05
CA LYS A 214 -0.88 12.40 14.66
C LYS A 214 -1.59 11.56 13.60
N VAL A 215 -2.14 10.43 14.01
CA VAL A 215 -3.03 9.66 13.15
C VAL A 215 -4.22 10.51 12.72
N GLY A 216 -4.53 10.48 11.43
CA GLY A 216 -5.57 11.29 10.82
C GLY A 216 -5.09 12.65 10.28
N ASP A 217 -3.87 13.09 10.58
CA ASP A 217 -3.28 14.26 9.94
C ASP A 217 -3.08 14.00 8.44
N TYR A 218 -3.01 15.08 7.67
CA TYR A 218 -2.75 15.01 6.25
C TYR A 218 -1.36 15.52 5.93
N PHE A 219 -0.71 14.81 5.00
CA PHE A 219 0.51 15.23 4.35
C PHE A 219 0.22 15.64 2.92
N ARG A 220 0.83 16.75 2.51
CA ARG A 220 0.95 17.13 1.11
C ARG A 220 2.28 16.62 0.58
N ILE A 221 2.26 15.91 -0.56
CA ILE A 221 3.43 15.31 -1.19
C ILE A 221 3.79 16.18 -2.39
N PHE A 222 5.03 16.64 -2.47
CA PHE A 222 5.43 17.60 -3.49
C PHE A 222 6.87 17.36 -3.99
N ARG A 223 7.18 17.96 -5.14
CA ARG A 223 8.50 17.92 -5.77
C ARG A 223 8.93 19.33 -6.12
N TYR A 224 10.19 19.64 -5.86
CA TYR A 224 10.78 20.86 -6.36
C TYR A 224 11.06 20.74 -7.85
N GLN A 225 10.88 21.84 -8.57
CA GLN A 225 11.12 21.92 -10.01
C GLN A 225 12.50 22.49 -10.31
N GLY A 226 13.01 22.23 -11.53
CA GLY A 226 14.26 22.79 -12.00
C GLY A 226 15.49 22.34 -11.22
N THR A 227 16.38 23.28 -10.91
CA THR A 227 17.66 23.00 -10.23
C THR A 227 17.54 22.61 -8.76
N HIS A 228 16.37 22.76 -8.16
CA HIS A 228 16.11 22.34 -6.77
C HIS A 228 15.76 20.86 -6.60
N SER A 229 15.65 20.11 -7.69
CA SER A 229 15.37 18.67 -7.63
C SER A 229 16.65 17.88 -7.37
N ASP A 230 17.01 17.69 -6.10
CA ASP A 230 18.24 17.00 -5.72
C ASP A 230 18.12 15.48 -5.59
N THR A 231 16.90 14.95 -5.54
CA THR A 231 16.64 13.56 -5.13
C THR A 231 16.32 12.63 -6.30
N ILE A 232 15.68 13.12 -7.33
CA ILE A 232 15.40 12.35 -8.53
C ILE A 232 16.43 12.76 -9.57
N ALA A 233 17.14 11.79 -10.14
CA ALA A 233 18.01 12.05 -11.26
C ALA A 233 17.14 12.57 -12.42
N VAL A 234 17.06 13.88 -12.53
CA VAL A 234 16.61 14.50 -13.76
C VAL A 234 17.60 14.04 -14.81
N GLU A 235 17.15 13.26 -15.79
CA GLU A 235 17.94 13.03 -16.98
C GLU A 235 18.40 14.41 -17.46
N LYS A 236 19.72 14.60 -17.44
CA LYS A 236 20.29 15.78 -18.08
C LYS A 236 19.74 15.78 -19.48
N ASP A 237 19.12 16.88 -19.89
CA ASP A 237 18.57 17.05 -21.21
C ASP A 237 19.48 16.38 -22.25
N THR A 238 19.08 15.19 -22.67
CA THR A 238 19.73 14.49 -23.75
C THR A 238 19.37 15.28 -25.00
N GLN A 239 20.30 16.09 -25.44
CA GLN A 239 20.17 16.78 -26.72
C GLN A 239 20.37 15.74 -27.82
N ASP A 240 19.28 15.12 -28.23
CA ASP A 240 19.30 14.17 -29.33
C ASP A 240 19.53 14.91 -30.65
N ARG A 241 20.79 15.00 -31.02
CA ARG A 241 21.15 15.33 -32.39
C ARG A 241 21.25 14.06 -33.22
N LEU A 242 20.24 13.79 -34.00
CA LEU A 242 20.30 12.71 -34.97
C LEU A 242 21.16 13.18 -36.18
N TYR A 243 22.31 12.53 -36.38
CA TYR A 243 23.23 12.81 -37.49
C TYR A 243 23.69 14.26 -37.64
N GLY A 244 23.75 15.01 -36.54
CA GLY A 244 24.16 16.41 -36.59
C GLY A 244 23.11 17.42 -37.07
N PHE A 245 21.89 16.96 -37.36
CA PHE A 245 20.76 17.81 -37.72
C PHE A 245 19.91 18.12 -36.49
N GLY A 246 19.38 19.31 -36.41
CA GLY A 246 18.48 19.78 -35.36
C GLY A 246 18.93 21.11 -34.79
N SER A 247 18.02 21.78 -34.12
CA SER A 247 18.30 22.99 -33.34
C SER A 247 18.33 22.64 -31.86
N ASN A 248 19.35 23.14 -31.15
CA ASN A 248 19.40 23.06 -29.70
C ASN A 248 18.88 24.39 -29.13
N PRO A 249 17.79 24.40 -28.37
CA PRO A 249 17.38 25.57 -27.65
C PRO A 249 18.47 25.94 -26.62
N LYS A 250 18.59 27.22 -26.36
CA LYS A 250 19.50 27.68 -25.30
C LYS A 250 18.93 27.26 -23.94
N HIS A 251 19.72 26.52 -23.13
CA HIS A 251 19.33 26.15 -21.78
C HIS A 251 19.46 27.34 -20.85
N TYR A 252 18.43 27.54 -20.06
CA TYR A 252 18.40 28.47 -18.94
C TYR A 252 18.20 27.68 -17.66
N ALA A 253 19.14 27.83 -16.71
CA ALA A 253 18.89 27.38 -15.34
C ALA A 253 17.91 28.38 -14.68
N TRP A 254 16.80 27.89 -14.20
CA TRP A 254 15.79 28.69 -13.51
C TRP A 254 15.60 28.18 -12.10
N ASN A 255 15.79 29.04 -11.09
CA ASN A 255 15.78 28.65 -9.68
C ASN A 255 14.43 28.90 -9.00
N ASP A 256 13.57 29.73 -9.58
CA ASP A 256 12.32 30.19 -8.97
C ASP A 256 11.08 29.50 -9.57
N LEU A 257 11.23 28.27 -10.01
CA LEU A 257 10.08 27.49 -10.46
C LEU A 257 9.20 27.10 -9.27
N PRO A 258 7.87 27.16 -9.40
CA PRO A 258 6.97 26.72 -8.36
C PRO A 258 7.17 25.21 -8.09
N ARG A 259 7.07 24.82 -6.82
CA ARG A 259 6.98 23.39 -6.50
C ARG A 259 5.68 22.82 -7.04
N GLU A 260 5.68 21.56 -7.39
CA GLU A 260 4.49 20.84 -7.84
C GLU A 260 4.02 19.91 -6.71
N VAL A 261 2.75 20.05 -6.30
CA VAL A 261 2.11 19.12 -5.39
C VAL A 261 1.62 17.92 -6.20
N LEU A 262 2.15 16.74 -5.89
CA LEU A 262 1.89 15.50 -6.60
C LEU A 262 0.65 14.79 -6.08
N GLY A 263 0.41 14.92 -4.77
CA GLY A 263 -0.69 14.25 -4.10
C GLY A 263 -0.81 14.61 -2.63
N GLU A 264 -1.78 14.01 -1.97
CA GLU A 264 -2.05 14.11 -0.54
C GLU A 264 -2.25 12.73 0.06
N GLY A 265 -1.97 12.60 1.35
CA GLY A 265 -2.18 11.33 2.05
C GLY A 265 -2.52 11.52 3.53
N ILE A 266 -3.25 10.56 4.07
CA ILE A 266 -3.66 10.53 5.48
C ILE A 266 -2.72 9.65 6.29
N VAL A 267 -2.38 10.08 7.49
CA VAL A 267 -1.55 9.33 8.44
C VAL A 267 -2.36 8.19 9.05
N LEU A 268 -1.91 6.95 8.82
CA LEU A 268 -2.48 5.73 9.41
C LEU A 268 -1.79 5.32 10.71
N ASN A 269 -0.49 5.61 10.83
CA ASN A 269 0.32 5.31 12.00
C ASN A 269 1.40 6.38 12.18
N ALA A 270 1.66 6.77 13.42
CA ALA A 270 2.71 7.72 13.77
C ALA A 270 3.61 7.15 14.86
N SER A 271 4.85 6.84 14.51
CA SER A 271 5.93 6.48 15.41
C SER A 271 6.75 7.74 15.74
N PRO A 272 7.70 7.72 16.69
CA PRO A 272 8.44 8.93 17.05
C PRO A 272 9.10 9.63 15.87
N ASN A 273 9.77 8.91 14.97
CA ASN A 273 10.56 9.46 13.87
C ASN A 273 10.01 9.12 12.48
N SER A 274 8.83 8.57 12.39
CA SER A 274 8.24 8.14 11.12
C SER A 274 6.72 8.15 11.17
N ALA A 275 6.10 8.26 10.01
CA ALA A 275 4.68 8.00 9.84
C ALA A 275 4.43 7.09 8.65
N THR A 276 3.37 6.30 8.76
CA THR A 276 2.80 5.51 7.68
C THR A 276 1.64 6.30 7.09
N VAL A 277 1.69 6.60 5.81
CA VAL A 277 0.75 7.48 5.11
C VAL A 277 0.08 6.72 3.97
N LEU A 278 -1.23 6.76 3.92
CA LEU A 278 -2.02 6.28 2.78
C LEU A 278 -2.23 7.44 1.81
N VAL A 279 -1.81 7.28 0.57
CA VAL A 279 -2.03 8.27 -0.49
C VAL A 279 -3.51 8.28 -0.88
N THR A 280 -4.19 9.38 -0.63
CA THR A 280 -5.63 9.56 -0.91
C THR A 280 -5.92 10.38 -2.15
N VAL A 281 -4.93 11.17 -2.60
CA VAL A 281 -4.94 11.89 -3.87
C VAL A 281 -3.59 11.72 -4.53
N SER A 282 -3.57 11.37 -5.82
CA SER A 282 -2.37 11.30 -6.62
C SER A 282 -2.67 11.83 -8.03
N LYS A 283 -2.01 12.90 -8.41
CA LYS A 283 -2.09 13.49 -9.75
C LYS A 283 -0.95 13.01 -10.65
N ARG A 284 0.16 12.64 -10.03
CA ARG A 284 1.34 12.07 -10.66
C ARG A 284 1.92 10.97 -9.80
N GLU A 285 2.83 10.22 -10.37
CA GLU A 285 3.64 9.24 -9.66
C GLU A 285 4.47 9.89 -8.56
N ILE A 286 4.47 9.26 -7.40
CA ILE A 286 5.22 9.64 -6.21
C ILE A 286 6.41 8.70 -6.07
N TYR A 287 7.60 9.26 -6.00
CA TYR A 287 8.84 8.49 -5.86
C TYR A 287 9.42 8.57 -4.45
N SER A 288 10.16 7.54 -4.07
CA SER A 288 11.05 7.66 -2.91
C SER A 288 12.03 8.82 -3.15
N GLY A 289 12.07 9.77 -2.22
CA GLY A 289 12.82 11.02 -2.33
C GLY A 289 11.97 12.27 -2.61
N ASP A 290 10.69 12.12 -2.95
CA ASP A 290 9.76 13.26 -2.98
C ASP A 290 9.56 13.82 -1.57
N TYR A 291 9.27 15.10 -1.50
CA TYR A 291 9.09 15.82 -0.25
C TYR A 291 7.65 15.68 0.28
N VAL A 292 7.51 15.78 1.59
CA VAL A 292 6.23 15.87 2.28
C VAL A 292 6.22 17.04 3.25
N GLU A 293 5.05 17.61 3.48
CA GLU A 293 4.82 18.60 4.54
C GLU A 293 3.48 18.30 5.23
N ILE A 294 3.38 18.62 6.51
CA ILE A 294 2.11 18.59 7.24
C ILE A 294 1.21 19.71 6.71
N GLU A 295 -0.06 19.43 6.48
CA GLU A 295 -1.06 20.45 6.12
C GLU A 295 -1.60 21.22 7.31
#